data_99096963496ffad70a4e6c32b0c3713d
#
_entry.id   99096963496ffad70a4e6c32b0c3713d
#
_cell.length_a   1.000
_cell.length_b   1.000
_cell.length_c   1.000
_cell.angle_alpha   90.00
_cell.angle_beta   90.00
_cell.angle_gamma   90.00
#
_symmetry.space_group_name_H-M   'P 1'
#
loop_
_entity.id
_entity.type
_entity.pdbx_description
1 polymer ?
#
loop_
_entity_poly.entity_id
_entity_poly.type
_entity_poly.pdbx_seq_one_letter_code
_entity_poly.pdbx_strand_id
1 'polypeptide(L)'
;MTTIHIAASREYDVVIEPGLLTQLGTMAAGLGLGRRAAVISDDAVFGLYGAAAEKALTDAGFQVEHFLFPHGEQQKTLSTYGQVLNFLCDRRFTRSDFLVALGGGVVGDLAGFAAATYQRGVPYIQAPTTLLSMVDSSVGGKTAVDLEHGKNQAGCFYQPSLVLCDPSLLNTLPEREYRAGCAEIIKYAMLYSEDFLRELEETPVREQFERVISVCVGMKRDVVRGDEFDRGQRALLNLGHTVGHAVESCSGFTLLHGEGVAIGMAIITRAAVEKGLCTPETLPRLLAVLERYGLPTETDYPLTDILAAAEADKKRTDDVTRFIVPERVGHCRVEPVPADEVAGWLKAGGLR
;
A
#
# COMPACT_ATOMS: atom_id res chain seq x y z
N MET A 1 14.90 11.56 -13.73
CA MET A 1 13.47 11.77 -13.43
C MET A 1 12.61 10.87 -14.30
N THR A 2 11.85 10.00 -13.69
CA THR A 2 10.88 9.12 -14.36
C THR A 2 9.48 9.60 -14.02
N THR A 3 8.62 9.75 -15.03
CA THR A 3 7.22 10.14 -14.83
C THR A 3 6.31 9.06 -15.40
N ILE A 4 5.36 8.60 -14.58
CA ILE A 4 4.36 7.60 -14.96
C ILE A 4 2.97 8.22 -14.83
N HIS A 5 2.30 8.37 -15.97
CA HIS A 5 0.94 8.91 -16.02
C HIS A 5 -0.09 7.86 -15.62
N ILE A 6 -0.99 8.22 -14.72
CA ILE A 6 -2.10 7.39 -14.22
C ILE A 6 -3.41 7.91 -14.82
N ALA A 7 -3.96 7.16 -15.76
CA ALA A 7 -5.25 7.42 -16.37
C ALA A 7 -6.36 6.79 -15.50
N ALA A 8 -7.01 7.60 -14.69
CA ALA A 8 -8.12 7.24 -13.81
C ALA A 8 -9.23 8.29 -13.91
N SER A 9 -10.28 8.21 -13.09
CA SER A 9 -11.37 9.21 -13.03
C SER A 9 -10.87 10.65 -12.82
N ARG A 10 -9.72 10.80 -12.18
CA ARG A 10 -8.89 12.00 -12.15
C ARG A 10 -7.47 11.57 -12.52
N GLU A 11 -6.95 12.12 -13.61
CA GLU A 11 -5.61 11.82 -14.08
C GLU A 11 -4.56 12.53 -13.24
N TYR A 12 -3.41 11.88 -13.03
CA TYR A 12 -2.28 12.44 -12.30
C TYR A 12 -0.98 11.75 -12.70
N ASP A 13 0.13 12.35 -12.32
CA ASP A 13 1.45 11.79 -12.55
C ASP A 13 2.07 11.25 -11.25
N VAL A 14 2.79 10.14 -11.37
CA VAL A 14 3.75 9.67 -10.36
C VAL A 14 5.14 10.02 -10.85
N VAL A 15 5.83 10.90 -10.13
CA VAL A 15 7.18 11.34 -10.46
C VAL A 15 8.17 10.70 -9.51
N ILE A 16 9.23 10.10 -10.06
CA ILE A 16 10.21 9.30 -9.31
C ILE A 16 11.61 9.87 -9.60
N GLU A 17 12.26 10.41 -8.57
CA GLU A 17 13.63 10.91 -8.63
C GLU A 17 14.20 11.15 -7.23
N PRO A 18 15.47 10.80 -6.95
CA PRO A 18 16.13 11.17 -5.69
C PRO A 18 16.22 12.69 -5.49
N GLY A 19 15.96 13.16 -4.26
CA GLY A 19 15.99 14.57 -3.91
C GLY A 19 14.73 15.37 -4.30
N LEU A 20 13.70 14.70 -4.77
CA LEU A 20 12.48 15.31 -5.30
C LEU A 20 11.67 16.07 -4.23
N LEU A 21 11.78 15.71 -2.95
CA LEU A 21 11.08 16.41 -1.87
C LEU A 21 11.43 17.92 -1.85
N THR A 22 12.63 18.28 -2.21
CA THR A 22 13.06 19.69 -2.28
C THR A 22 12.38 20.47 -3.41
N GLN A 23 11.77 19.77 -4.37
CA GLN A 23 11.04 20.34 -5.50
C GLN A 23 9.52 20.36 -5.29
N LEU A 24 9.03 19.87 -4.13
CA LEU A 24 7.61 19.75 -3.81
C LEU A 24 6.84 21.04 -4.09
N GLY A 25 7.37 22.18 -3.66
CA GLY A 25 6.72 23.48 -3.87
C GLY A 25 6.64 23.88 -5.35
N THR A 26 7.71 23.71 -6.10
CA THR A 26 7.73 24.00 -7.55
C THR A 26 6.74 23.11 -8.30
N MET A 27 6.69 21.82 -7.96
CA MET A 27 5.75 20.87 -8.57
C MET A 27 4.30 21.21 -8.21
N ALA A 28 4.03 21.52 -6.95
CA ALA A 28 2.70 21.97 -6.51
C ALA A 28 2.24 23.24 -7.24
N ALA A 29 3.14 24.21 -7.44
CA ALA A 29 2.85 25.43 -8.19
C ALA A 29 2.47 25.12 -9.65
N GLY A 30 3.12 24.14 -10.27
CA GLY A 30 2.79 23.67 -11.63
C GLY A 30 1.40 23.08 -11.78
N LEU A 31 0.77 22.65 -10.69
CA LEU A 31 -0.61 22.11 -10.70
C LEU A 31 -1.71 23.18 -10.64
N GLY A 32 -1.35 24.46 -10.47
CA GLY A 32 -2.33 25.54 -10.38
C GLY A 32 -3.23 25.47 -9.14
N LEU A 33 -2.76 24.88 -8.05
CA LEU A 33 -3.47 24.77 -6.79
C LEU A 33 -3.54 26.11 -6.05
N GLY A 34 -4.37 26.18 -5.00
CA GLY A 34 -4.51 27.38 -4.16
C GLY A 34 -3.22 27.73 -3.43
N ARG A 35 -3.28 28.81 -2.64
CA ARG A 35 -2.08 29.38 -2.02
C ARG A 35 -1.71 28.78 -0.67
N ARG A 36 -2.55 27.92 -0.09
CA ARG A 36 -2.33 27.32 1.22
C ARG A 36 -2.17 25.82 1.10
N ALA A 37 -1.17 25.30 1.81
CA ALA A 37 -0.87 23.89 1.90
C ALA A 37 -1.00 23.40 3.35
N ALA A 38 -1.71 22.30 3.58
CA ALA A 38 -1.72 21.60 4.86
C ALA A 38 -0.87 20.34 4.74
N VAL A 39 0.27 20.28 5.40
CA VAL A 39 1.08 19.09 5.52
C VAL A 39 0.50 18.20 6.61
N ILE A 40 -0.01 17.03 6.22
CA ILE A 40 -0.50 16.01 7.13
C ILE A 40 0.59 14.94 7.24
N SER A 41 1.05 14.66 8.46
CA SER A 41 2.15 13.72 8.71
C SER A 41 2.03 13.07 10.08
N ASP A 42 2.80 12.03 10.30
CA ASP A 42 3.06 11.53 11.64
C ASP A 42 4.31 12.18 12.27
N ASP A 43 4.44 12.05 13.58
CA ASP A 43 5.51 12.67 14.36
C ASP A 43 6.91 12.16 13.96
N ALA A 44 7.05 10.89 13.59
CA ALA A 44 8.33 10.30 13.22
C ALA A 44 8.81 10.81 11.84
N VAL A 45 7.92 10.78 10.84
CA VAL A 45 8.24 11.25 9.48
C VAL A 45 8.44 12.75 9.44
N PHE A 46 7.59 13.50 10.14
CA PHE A 46 7.73 14.96 10.18
C PHE A 46 9.04 15.41 10.84
N GLY A 47 9.48 14.70 11.89
CA GLY A 47 10.78 14.94 12.51
C GLY A 47 11.96 14.82 11.56
N LEU A 48 11.84 13.97 10.55
CA LEU A 48 12.88 13.74 9.53
C LEU A 48 12.78 14.70 8.35
N TYR A 49 11.57 14.93 7.84
CA TYR A 49 11.35 15.54 6.53
C TYR A 49 10.44 16.76 6.53
N GLY A 50 9.74 17.03 7.63
CA GLY A 50 8.78 18.13 7.72
C GLY A 50 9.37 19.49 7.39
N ALA A 51 10.53 19.83 7.99
CA ALA A 51 11.21 21.11 7.72
C ALA A 51 11.60 21.28 6.23
N ALA A 52 12.03 20.21 5.57
CA ALA A 52 12.39 20.26 4.15
C ALA A 52 11.14 20.45 3.26
N ALA A 53 10.04 19.77 3.58
CA ALA A 53 8.77 19.91 2.86
C ALA A 53 8.16 21.29 3.03
N GLU A 54 8.12 21.81 4.28
CA GLU A 54 7.62 23.17 4.55
C GLU A 54 8.45 24.24 3.87
N LYS A 55 9.79 24.09 3.91
CA LYS A 55 10.68 25.02 3.23
C LYS A 55 10.45 25.03 1.73
N ALA A 56 10.36 23.86 1.10
CA ALA A 56 10.13 23.74 -0.35
C ALA A 56 8.80 24.42 -0.76
N LEU A 57 7.74 24.23 0.01
CA LEU A 57 6.44 24.86 -0.23
C LEU A 57 6.50 26.39 0.01
N THR A 58 7.13 26.82 1.08
CA THR A 58 7.25 28.27 1.44
C THR A 58 8.08 29.03 0.41
N ASP A 59 9.20 28.43 -0.04
CA ASP A 59 10.05 29.04 -1.08
C ASP A 59 9.30 29.20 -2.41
N ALA A 60 8.30 28.33 -2.68
CA ALA A 60 7.42 28.46 -3.85
C ALA A 60 6.24 29.44 -3.63
N GLY A 61 6.16 30.10 -2.46
CA GLY A 61 5.18 31.13 -2.16
C GLY A 61 3.87 30.62 -1.51
N PHE A 62 3.81 29.35 -1.08
CA PHE A 62 2.66 28.83 -0.34
C PHE A 62 2.68 29.24 1.14
N GLN A 63 1.49 29.44 1.70
CA GLN A 63 1.30 29.52 3.15
C GLN A 63 1.13 28.09 3.67
N VAL A 64 2.04 27.65 4.55
CA VAL A 64 2.11 26.26 5.00
C VAL A 64 1.66 26.16 6.45
N GLU A 65 0.82 25.19 6.72
CA GLU A 65 0.47 24.73 8.06
C GLU A 65 0.62 23.21 8.11
N HIS A 66 0.80 22.63 9.29
CA HIS A 66 0.88 21.19 9.45
C HIS A 66 -0.04 20.67 10.54
N PHE A 67 -0.43 19.40 10.38
CA PHE A 67 -1.12 18.61 11.40
C PHE A 67 -0.34 17.32 11.61
N LEU A 68 -0.01 17.03 12.87
CA LEU A 68 0.75 15.84 13.25
C LEU A 68 -0.07 14.95 14.17
N PHE A 69 0.08 13.65 13.97
CA PHE A 69 -0.45 12.63 14.86
C PHE A 69 0.65 11.61 15.21
N PRO A 70 0.51 10.82 16.28
CA PRO A 70 1.50 9.77 16.59
C PRO A 70 1.62 8.76 15.48
N HIS A 71 2.81 8.25 15.21
CA HIS A 71 3.04 7.22 14.18
C HIS A 71 2.40 5.87 14.54
N GLY A 72 2.15 5.04 13.53
CA GLY A 72 1.66 3.66 13.65
C GLY A 72 0.22 3.47 13.19
N GLU A 73 -0.08 2.21 12.80
CA GLU A 73 -1.38 1.81 12.23
C GLU A 73 -2.56 2.09 13.18
N GLN A 74 -2.34 1.99 14.48
CA GLN A 74 -3.35 2.27 15.52
C GLN A 74 -3.89 3.70 15.48
N GLN A 75 -3.23 4.60 14.75
CA GLN A 75 -3.68 5.98 14.55
C GLN A 75 -4.58 6.16 13.33
N LYS A 76 -4.72 5.15 12.49
CA LYS A 76 -5.55 5.17 11.29
C LYS A 76 -7.04 5.04 11.63
N THR A 77 -7.58 5.96 12.40
CA THR A 77 -8.90 5.88 13.03
C THR A 77 -9.84 7.02 12.62
N LEU A 78 -11.16 6.82 12.84
CA LEU A 78 -12.15 7.90 12.71
C LEU A 78 -11.85 9.10 13.64
N SER A 79 -11.25 8.85 14.81
CA SER A 79 -10.87 9.91 15.75
C SER A 79 -9.79 10.82 15.15
N THR A 80 -8.70 10.25 14.68
CA THR A 80 -7.60 11.00 14.05
C THR A 80 -8.08 11.71 12.78
N TYR A 81 -8.87 11.01 11.95
CA TYR A 81 -9.51 11.61 10.79
C TYR A 81 -10.36 12.83 11.15
N GLY A 82 -11.20 12.73 12.20
CA GLY A 82 -12.00 13.85 12.70
C GLY A 82 -11.14 15.04 13.18
N GLN A 83 -9.99 14.76 13.79
CA GLN A 83 -9.04 15.81 14.19
C GLN A 83 -8.44 16.53 12.98
N VAL A 84 -8.09 15.82 11.91
CA VAL A 84 -7.63 16.44 10.64
C VAL A 84 -8.70 17.35 10.07
N LEU A 85 -9.96 16.90 10.00
CA LEU A 85 -11.05 17.74 9.48
C LEU A 85 -11.28 18.99 10.31
N ASN A 86 -11.25 18.88 11.65
CA ASN A 86 -11.37 20.02 12.54
C ASN A 86 -10.20 21.00 12.38
N PHE A 87 -8.97 20.50 12.29
CA PHE A 87 -7.80 21.33 12.01
C PHE A 87 -7.97 22.14 10.71
N LEU A 88 -8.39 21.51 9.62
CA LEU A 88 -8.62 22.20 8.35
C LEU A 88 -9.71 23.28 8.47
N CYS A 89 -10.77 22.99 9.22
CA CYS A 89 -11.88 23.91 9.46
C CYS A 89 -11.42 25.11 10.33
N ASP A 90 -10.74 24.86 11.45
CA ASP A 90 -10.26 25.88 12.38
C ASP A 90 -9.27 26.83 11.71
N ARG A 91 -8.45 26.30 10.83
CA ARG A 91 -7.49 27.02 10.00
C ARG A 91 -8.12 27.63 8.75
N ARG A 92 -9.43 27.46 8.53
CA ARG A 92 -10.19 28.04 7.42
C ARG A 92 -9.62 27.67 6.03
N PHE A 93 -9.20 26.41 5.86
CA PHE A 93 -8.84 25.90 4.54
C PHE A 93 -10.06 25.95 3.63
N THR A 94 -9.84 26.27 2.36
CA THR A 94 -10.89 26.39 1.33
C THR A 94 -10.79 25.26 0.31
N ARG A 95 -11.78 25.16 -0.56
CA ARG A 95 -11.80 24.12 -1.60
C ARG A 95 -10.65 24.22 -2.62
N SER A 96 -10.06 25.39 -2.80
CA SER A 96 -8.94 25.61 -3.71
C SER A 96 -7.58 25.28 -3.06
N ASP A 97 -7.50 25.28 -1.73
CA ASP A 97 -6.28 24.91 -1.01
C ASP A 97 -6.03 23.40 -1.12
N PHE A 98 -4.87 22.92 -0.70
CA PHE A 98 -4.52 21.51 -0.88
C PHE A 98 -3.83 20.90 0.33
N LEU A 99 -3.88 19.55 0.39
CA LEU A 99 -3.18 18.77 1.39
C LEU A 99 -1.92 18.16 0.79
N VAL A 100 -0.90 17.98 1.63
CA VAL A 100 0.27 17.15 1.33
C VAL A 100 0.31 16.01 2.35
N ALA A 101 0.12 14.78 1.88
CA ALA A 101 0.29 13.58 2.68
C ALA A 101 1.77 13.20 2.68
N LEU A 102 2.51 13.61 3.71
CA LEU A 102 3.94 13.33 3.87
C LEU A 102 4.12 12.15 4.82
N GLY A 103 4.27 10.92 4.30
CA GLY A 103 4.36 9.74 5.16
C GLY A 103 4.21 8.40 4.47
N GLY A 104 4.06 7.36 5.27
CA GLY A 104 3.74 6.02 4.83
C GLY A 104 2.27 5.85 4.44
N GLY A 105 1.84 4.58 4.28
CA GLY A 105 0.46 4.24 3.90
C GLY A 105 -0.61 4.79 4.84
N VAL A 106 -0.35 4.79 6.15
CA VAL A 106 -1.27 5.33 7.17
C VAL A 106 -1.57 6.80 6.89
N VAL A 107 -0.52 7.60 6.70
CA VAL A 107 -0.65 9.04 6.41
C VAL A 107 -1.35 9.26 5.06
N GLY A 108 -0.93 8.50 4.04
CA GLY A 108 -1.50 8.60 2.69
C GLY A 108 -3.00 8.33 2.66
N ASP A 109 -3.43 7.25 3.30
CA ASP A 109 -4.84 6.86 3.37
C ASP A 109 -5.69 7.86 4.17
N LEU A 110 -5.22 8.25 5.36
CA LEU A 110 -5.93 9.15 6.26
C LEU A 110 -6.05 10.56 5.66
N ALA A 111 -4.95 11.11 5.13
CA ALA A 111 -4.95 12.42 4.50
C ALA A 111 -5.74 12.43 3.19
N GLY A 112 -5.66 11.35 2.39
CA GLY A 112 -6.44 11.19 1.18
C GLY A 112 -7.94 11.12 1.46
N PHE A 113 -8.36 10.39 2.50
CA PHE A 113 -9.76 10.34 2.92
C PHE A 113 -10.24 11.70 3.46
N ALA A 114 -9.41 12.40 4.23
CA ALA A 114 -9.71 13.77 4.67
C ALA A 114 -9.86 14.72 3.46
N ALA A 115 -8.95 14.62 2.49
CA ALA A 115 -9.02 15.42 1.27
C ALA A 115 -10.32 15.15 0.47
N ALA A 116 -10.73 13.89 0.38
CA ALA A 116 -11.95 13.51 -0.34
C ALA A 116 -13.23 14.08 0.26
N THR A 117 -13.26 14.25 1.58
CA THR A 117 -14.49 14.59 2.32
C THR A 117 -14.55 16.03 2.76
N TYR A 118 -13.40 16.64 3.10
CA TYR A 118 -13.36 18.05 3.47
C TYR A 118 -13.85 18.91 2.32
N GLN A 119 -14.80 19.80 2.58
CA GLN A 119 -15.45 20.67 1.58
C GLN A 119 -16.01 19.89 0.35
N ARG A 120 -16.28 18.60 0.48
CA ARG A 120 -16.69 17.65 -0.60
C ARG A 120 -15.59 17.43 -1.66
N GLY A 121 -14.36 17.54 -1.27
CA GLY A 121 -13.18 17.27 -2.09
C GLY A 121 -12.27 18.49 -2.22
N VAL A 122 -11.04 18.34 -1.74
CA VAL A 122 -9.94 19.29 -1.93
C VAL A 122 -8.77 18.56 -2.59
N PRO A 123 -7.94 19.24 -3.41
CA PRO A 123 -6.77 18.60 -3.99
C PRO A 123 -5.80 18.07 -2.92
N TYR A 124 -5.08 17.00 -3.23
CA TYR A 124 -3.99 16.57 -2.39
C TYR A 124 -2.82 15.99 -3.19
N ILE A 125 -1.63 16.05 -2.61
CA ILE A 125 -0.38 15.49 -3.13
C ILE A 125 0.05 14.39 -2.18
N GLN A 126 0.44 13.23 -2.72
CA GLN A 126 1.11 12.18 -1.95
C GLN A 126 2.62 12.37 -2.03
N ALA A 127 3.29 12.41 -0.90
CA ALA A 127 4.74 12.35 -0.75
C ALA A 127 5.08 11.11 0.10
N PRO A 128 5.05 9.90 -0.50
CA PRO A 128 5.27 8.65 0.21
C PRO A 128 6.71 8.55 0.72
N THR A 129 6.87 8.05 1.96
CA THR A 129 8.18 7.93 2.62
C THR A 129 8.58 6.50 2.97
N THR A 130 7.69 5.53 2.76
CA THR A 130 8.00 4.10 2.94
C THR A 130 8.06 3.40 1.59
N LEU A 131 8.84 2.31 1.50
CA LEU A 131 8.94 1.52 0.28
C LEU A 131 7.56 0.99 -0.15
N LEU A 132 6.77 0.46 0.79
CA LEU A 132 5.41 -0.01 0.53
C LEU A 132 4.54 1.10 -0.08
N SER A 133 4.58 2.31 0.47
CA SER A 133 3.77 3.41 -0.06
C SER A 133 4.24 3.87 -1.44
N MET A 134 5.55 3.86 -1.72
CA MET A 134 6.09 4.23 -3.03
C MET A 134 5.72 3.23 -4.13
N VAL A 135 5.72 1.92 -3.82
CA VAL A 135 5.46 0.87 -4.81
C VAL A 135 3.99 0.50 -4.95
N ASP A 136 3.17 0.80 -3.92
CA ASP A 136 1.78 0.34 -3.89
C ASP A 136 0.80 1.38 -3.38
N SER A 137 0.70 1.67 -2.06
CA SER A 137 -0.48 2.33 -1.50
C SER A 137 -0.74 3.75 -2.01
N SER A 138 0.26 4.51 -2.45
CA SER A 138 0.08 5.86 -3.01
C SER A 138 -0.61 5.90 -4.38
N VAL A 139 -0.81 4.77 -5.06
CA VAL A 139 -1.34 4.70 -6.41
C VAL A 139 -2.72 4.02 -6.43
N GLY A 140 -3.66 4.60 -7.20
CA GLY A 140 -4.97 4.00 -7.44
C GLY A 140 -6.08 4.43 -6.48
N GLY A 141 -5.84 5.49 -5.69
CA GLY A 141 -6.85 6.29 -5.01
C GLY A 141 -7.61 5.60 -3.88
N LYS A 142 -7.24 4.41 -3.43
CA LYS A 142 -7.82 3.82 -2.23
C LYS A 142 -7.39 4.64 -1.02
N THR A 143 -8.35 5.23 -0.29
CA THR A 143 -8.12 6.01 0.92
C THR A 143 -9.12 5.59 1.97
N ALA A 144 -8.67 5.36 3.20
CA ALA A 144 -9.54 4.82 4.24
C ALA A 144 -8.99 5.04 5.65
N VAL A 145 -9.84 4.76 6.63
CA VAL A 145 -9.49 4.55 8.03
C VAL A 145 -10.05 3.24 8.52
N ASP A 146 -9.48 2.75 9.61
CA ASP A 146 -9.89 1.51 10.26
C ASP A 146 -11.11 1.75 11.16
N LEU A 147 -11.92 0.72 11.30
CA LEU A 147 -12.99 0.64 12.28
C LEU A 147 -12.64 -0.41 13.34
N GLU A 148 -13.39 -0.42 14.43
CA GLU A 148 -13.18 -1.33 15.56
C GLU A 148 -13.04 -2.81 15.16
N HIS A 149 -13.76 -3.22 14.11
CA HIS A 149 -13.83 -4.63 13.69
C HIS A 149 -13.28 -4.85 12.25
N GLY A 150 -12.46 -3.95 11.73
CA GLY A 150 -11.88 -4.17 10.39
C GLY A 150 -11.00 -3.03 9.88
N LYS A 151 -9.92 -3.41 9.20
CA LYS A 151 -9.04 -2.47 8.52
C LYS A 151 -9.70 -1.91 7.26
N ASN A 152 -9.43 -0.63 6.97
CA ASN A 152 -9.82 0.04 5.73
C ASN A 152 -11.33 0.00 5.41
N GLN A 153 -12.20 -0.08 6.43
CA GLN A 153 -13.64 -0.26 6.24
C GLN A 153 -14.40 1.04 5.95
N ALA A 154 -13.85 2.19 6.33
CA ALA A 154 -14.45 3.48 6.08
C ALA A 154 -13.53 4.32 5.17
N GLY A 155 -13.93 4.54 3.93
CA GLY A 155 -13.09 5.24 2.96
C GLY A 155 -13.77 5.48 1.63
N CYS A 156 -12.97 5.92 0.68
CA CYS A 156 -13.43 6.18 -0.69
C CYS A 156 -12.28 6.02 -1.70
N PHE A 157 -12.64 6.00 -2.98
CA PHE A 157 -11.68 6.14 -4.06
C PHE A 157 -11.49 7.63 -4.36
N TYR A 158 -10.32 8.17 -4.07
CA TYR A 158 -10.00 9.57 -4.33
C TYR A 158 -8.57 9.71 -4.85
N GLN A 159 -8.44 10.11 -6.10
CA GLN A 159 -7.13 10.18 -6.78
C GLN A 159 -6.37 11.44 -6.33
N PRO A 160 -5.05 11.36 -6.07
CA PRO A 160 -4.22 12.52 -5.78
C PRO A 160 -4.09 13.42 -7.02
N SER A 161 -3.60 14.63 -6.83
CA SER A 161 -3.21 15.52 -7.94
C SER A 161 -1.78 15.24 -8.44
N LEU A 162 -0.95 14.61 -7.59
CA LEU A 162 0.43 14.23 -7.86
C LEU A 162 0.86 13.20 -6.82
N VAL A 163 1.70 12.26 -7.23
CA VAL A 163 2.51 11.42 -6.32
C VAL A 163 3.98 11.73 -6.55
N LEU A 164 4.66 12.15 -5.49
CA LEU A 164 6.05 12.56 -5.50
C LEU A 164 6.88 11.49 -4.77
N CYS A 165 7.46 10.57 -5.53
CA CYS A 165 8.31 9.49 -4.99
C CYS A 165 9.78 9.94 -5.00
N ASP A 166 10.31 10.19 -3.82
CA ASP A 166 11.72 10.48 -3.61
C ASP A 166 12.42 9.27 -2.99
N PRO A 167 13.12 8.42 -3.78
CA PRO A 167 13.77 7.23 -3.25
C PRO A 167 14.85 7.51 -2.20
N SER A 168 15.38 8.73 -2.13
CA SER A 168 16.38 9.09 -1.11
C SER A 168 15.82 9.07 0.32
N LEU A 169 14.48 9.23 0.47
CA LEU A 169 13.81 9.14 1.77
C LEU A 169 13.86 7.73 2.36
N LEU A 170 14.06 6.71 1.52
CA LEU A 170 14.20 5.31 1.97
C LEU A 170 15.51 5.05 2.73
N ASN A 171 16.48 5.95 2.68
CA ASN A 171 17.74 5.81 3.41
C ASN A 171 17.55 5.83 4.94
N THR A 172 16.48 6.42 5.43
CA THR A 172 16.16 6.48 6.88
C THR A 172 15.07 5.48 7.27
N LEU A 173 14.55 4.71 6.29
CA LEU A 173 13.49 3.74 6.55
C LEU A 173 14.03 2.60 7.44
N PRO A 174 13.36 2.28 8.57
CA PRO A 174 13.72 1.15 9.40
C PRO A 174 13.76 -0.16 8.60
N GLU A 175 14.71 -1.04 8.95
CA GLU A 175 14.94 -2.30 8.23
C GLU A 175 13.68 -3.16 8.12
N ARG A 176 12.89 -3.24 9.17
CA ARG A 176 11.65 -4.04 9.19
C ARG A 176 10.61 -3.49 8.21
N GLU A 177 10.46 -2.17 8.14
CA GLU A 177 9.57 -1.49 7.19
C GLU A 177 10.05 -1.65 5.74
N TYR A 178 11.37 -1.61 5.51
CA TYR A 178 11.95 -1.89 4.20
C TYR A 178 11.61 -3.31 3.75
N ARG A 179 11.81 -4.32 4.61
CA ARG A 179 11.48 -5.72 4.32
C ARG A 179 9.99 -5.89 4.02
N ALA A 180 9.12 -5.27 4.82
CA ALA A 180 7.68 -5.30 4.58
C ALA A 180 7.32 -4.73 3.20
N GLY A 181 7.97 -3.64 2.75
CA GLY A 181 7.80 -3.12 1.40
C GLY A 181 8.27 -4.09 0.30
N CYS A 182 9.32 -4.87 0.56
CA CYS A 182 9.80 -5.88 -0.39
C CYS A 182 8.78 -7.00 -0.63
N ALA A 183 7.91 -7.32 0.33
CA ALA A 183 6.85 -8.31 0.13
C ALA A 183 5.89 -7.90 -0.99
N GLU A 184 5.50 -6.62 -1.05
CA GLU A 184 4.65 -6.09 -2.11
C GLU A 184 5.33 -6.11 -3.48
N ILE A 185 6.63 -5.83 -3.53
CA ILE A 185 7.42 -5.92 -4.76
C ILE A 185 7.45 -7.36 -5.27
N ILE A 186 7.70 -8.33 -4.39
CA ILE A 186 7.68 -9.77 -4.73
C ILE A 186 6.27 -10.18 -5.18
N LYS A 187 5.22 -9.68 -4.54
CA LYS A 187 3.83 -9.90 -4.98
C LYS A 187 3.62 -9.44 -6.42
N TYR A 188 4.09 -8.25 -6.81
CA TYR A 188 4.00 -7.78 -8.19
C TYR A 188 4.74 -8.69 -9.18
N ALA A 189 5.92 -9.16 -8.82
CA ALA A 189 6.67 -10.12 -9.65
C ALA A 189 5.91 -11.43 -9.82
N MET A 190 5.37 -11.99 -8.74
CA MET A 190 4.56 -13.21 -8.76
C MET A 190 3.30 -13.07 -9.61
N LEU A 191 2.68 -11.88 -9.60
CA LEU A 191 1.46 -11.63 -10.37
C LEU A 191 1.71 -11.45 -11.87
N TYR A 192 2.81 -10.77 -12.26
CA TYR A 192 2.87 -10.19 -13.59
C TYR A 192 4.17 -10.45 -14.35
N SER A 193 5.29 -10.85 -13.72
CA SER A 193 6.57 -10.89 -14.44
C SER A 193 7.60 -11.84 -13.83
N GLU A 194 7.88 -12.92 -14.55
CA GLU A 194 8.98 -13.82 -14.19
C GLU A 194 10.36 -13.16 -14.33
N ASP A 195 10.54 -12.29 -15.34
CA ASP A 195 11.80 -11.56 -15.52
C ASP A 195 12.05 -10.59 -14.35
N PHE A 196 11.00 -9.97 -13.82
CA PHE A 196 11.12 -9.11 -12.66
C PHE A 196 11.45 -9.92 -11.39
N LEU A 197 10.88 -11.12 -11.22
CA LEU A 197 11.29 -11.99 -10.10
C LEU A 197 12.77 -12.36 -10.20
N ARG A 198 13.28 -12.69 -11.40
CA ARG A 198 14.70 -12.99 -11.64
C ARG A 198 15.58 -11.77 -11.30
N GLU A 199 15.16 -10.57 -11.70
CA GLU A 199 15.87 -9.32 -11.32
C GLU A 199 15.98 -9.19 -9.79
N LEU A 200 14.92 -9.49 -9.03
CA LEU A 200 14.93 -9.48 -7.56
C LEU A 200 15.77 -10.60 -6.93
N GLU A 201 15.86 -11.75 -7.59
CA GLU A 201 16.74 -12.87 -7.20
C GLU A 201 18.22 -12.51 -7.38
N GLU A 202 18.57 -11.68 -8.35
CA GLU A 202 19.95 -11.32 -8.70
C GLU A 202 20.41 -10.03 -8.01
N THR A 203 19.60 -8.97 -8.07
CA THR A 203 19.97 -7.63 -7.63
C THR A 203 19.09 -7.16 -6.45
N PRO A 204 19.69 -6.76 -5.32
CA PRO A 204 18.95 -6.24 -4.18
C PRO A 204 18.12 -5.00 -4.53
N VAL A 205 16.90 -4.90 -3.98
CA VAL A 205 16.01 -3.74 -4.18
C VAL A 205 16.69 -2.41 -3.82
N ARG A 206 17.57 -2.42 -2.79
CA ARG A 206 18.29 -1.21 -2.35
C ARG A 206 19.24 -0.63 -3.39
N GLU A 207 19.74 -1.45 -4.31
CA GLU A 207 20.65 -1.01 -5.36
C GLU A 207 19.92 -0.46 -6.58
N GLN A 208 18.56 -0.57 -6.61
CA GLN A 208 17.75 -0.26 -7.79
C GLN A 208 16.37 0.34 -7.46
N PHE A 209 16.25 1.16 -6.43
CA PHE A 209 14.97 1.71 -5.97
C PHE A 209 14.15 2.36 -7.09
N GLU A 210 14.74 3.27 -7.87
CA GLU A 210 14.02 3.95 -8.95
C GLU A 210 13.45 2.97 -9.99
N ARG A 211 14.24 1.96 -10.35
CA ARG A 211 13.83 0.89 -11.28
C ARG A 211 12.66 0.10 -10.71
N VAL A 212 12.78 -0.38 -9.48
CA VAL A 212 11.77 -1.22 -8.83
C VAL A 212 10.47 -0.44 -8.60
N ILE A 213 10.54 0.79 -8.10
CA ILE A 213 9.37 1.66 -7.92
C ILE A 213 8.68 1.88 -9.28
N SER A 214 9.45 2.20 -10.33
CA SER A 214 8.89 2.42 -11.66
C SER A 214 8.18 1.19 -12.23
N VAL A 215 8.73 -0.01 -12.02
CA VAL A 215 8.11 -1.26 -12.47
C VAL A 215 6.81 -1.51 -11.73
N CYS A 216 6.81 -1.45 -10.40
CA CYS A 216 5.61 -1.71 -9.58
C CYS A 216 4.50 -0.69 -9.87
N VAL A 217 4.84 0.61 -9.94
CA VAL A 217 3.88 1.67 -10.29
C VAL A 217 3.33 1.46 -11.70
N GLY A 218 4.17 1.06 -12.67
CA GLY A 218 3.75 0.74 -14.03
C GLY A 218 2.74 -0.42 -14.07
N MET A 219 3.02 -1.50 -13.35
CA MET A 219 2.09 -2.64 -13.23
C MET A 219 0.78 -2.22 -12.56
N LYS A 220 0.86 -1.46 -11.46
CA LYS A 220 -0.35 -0.97 -10.77
C LYS A 220 -1.17 -0.02 -11.63
N ARG A 221 -0.52 0.89 -12.37
CA ARG A 221 -1.19 1.76 -13.36
C ARG A 221 -2.05 0.96 -14.33
N ASP A 222 -1.51 -0.12 -14.88
CA ASP A 222 -2.21 -0.92 -15.89
C ASP A 222 -3.43 -1.63 -15.29
N VAL A 223 -3.32 -2.10 -14.04
CA VAL A 223 -4.44 -2.65 -13.28
C VAL A 223 -5.52 -1.59 -12.98
N VAL A 224 -5.11 -0.42 -12.47
CA VAL A 224 -6.03 0.69 -12.14
C VAL A 224 -6.74 1.20 -13.38
N ARG A 225 -6.05 1.31 -14.52
CA ARG A 225 -6.66 1.70 -15.80
C ARG A 225 -7.76 0.74 -16.23
N GLY A 226 -7.60 -0.55 -15.96
CA GLY A 226 -8.60 -1.58 -16.31
C GLY A 226 -9.74 -1.69 -15.28
N ASP A 227 -9.47 -1.38 -14.01
CA ASP A 227 -10.42 -1.57 -12.91
C ASP A 227 -10.11 -0.61 -11.75
N GLU A 228 -10.47 0.66 -11.90
CA GLU A 228 -10.21 1.68 -10.89
C GLU A 228 -10.90 1.38 -9.55
N PHE A 229 -12.14 0.87 -9.60
CA PHE A 229 -13.00 0.71 -8.42
C PHE A 229 -12.98 -0.68 -7.80
N ASP A 230 -12.01 -1.53 -8.18
CA ASP A 230 -11.79 -2.86 -7.61
C ASP A 230 -13.03 -3.77 -7.68
N ARG A 231 -13.60 -3.87 -8.88
CA ARG A 231 -14.78 -4.69 -9.15
C ARG A 231 -14.49 -5.96 -9.95
N GLY A 232 -13.24 -6.19 -10.33
CA GLY A 232 -12.84 -7.27 -11.21
C GLY A 232 -11.37 -7.66 -11.12
N GLN A 233 -10.57 -7.33 -12.13
CA GLN A 233 -9.17 -7.76 -12.24
C GLN A 233 -8.25 -7.20 -11.14
N ARG A 234 -8.58 -6.06 -10.54
CA ARG A 234 -7.79 -5.49 -9.45
C ARG A 234 -7.75 -6.39 -8.22
N ALA A 235 -8.72 -7.30 -8.07
CA ALA A 235 -8.70 -8.32 -7.03
C ALA A 235 -7.44 -9.19 -7.04
N LEU A 236 -6.75 -9.35 -8.19
CA LEU A 236 -5.48 -10.08 -8.28
C LEU A 236 -4.40 -9.52 -7.35
N LEU A 237 -4.44 -8.20 -7.07
CA LEU A 237 -3.51 -7.56 -6.14
C LEU A 237 -3.62 -8.09 -4.70
N ASN A 238 -4.66 -8.86 -4.39
CA ASN A 238 -4.85 -9.51 -3.10
C ASN A 238 -4.13 -10.87 -2.97
N LEU A 239 -3.14 -11.20 -3.83
CA LEU A 239 -2.30 -12.38 -3.64
C LEU A 239 -1.67 -12.35 -2.24
N GLY A 240 -1.90 -13.41 -1.47
CA GLY A 240 -1.45 -13.51 -0.07
C GLY A 240 -2.30 -12.75 0.96
N HIS A 241 -3.11 -11.78 0.57
CA HIS A 241 -3.79 -10.86 1.50
C HIS A 241 -4.87 -11.54 2.35
N THR A 242 -5.63 -12.49 1.80
CA THR A 242 -6.70 -13.15 2.57
C THR A 242 -6.16 -13.84 3.83
N VAL A 243 -5.03 -14.55 3.69
CA VAL A 243 -4.36 -15.21 4.82
C VAL A 243 -3.53 -14.19 5.59
N GLY A 244 -2.87 -13.28 4.90
CA GLY A 244 -2.03 -12.23 5.49
C GLY A 244 -2.79 -11.36 6.49
N HIS A 245 -3.94 -10.81 6.12
CA HIS A 245 -4.79 -10.02 7.02
C HIS A 245 -5.28 -10.82 8.25
N ALA A 246 -5.60 -12.11 8.05
CA ALA A 246 -5.97 -12.96 9.17
C ALA A 246 -4.81 -13.15 10.15
N VAL A 247 -3.59 -13.37 9.66
CA VAL A 247 -2.38 -13.47 10.48
C VAL A 247 -2.05 -12.14 11.18
N GLU A 248 -2.17 -11.00 10.48
CA GLU A 248 -2.04 -9.68 11.08
C GLU A 248 -3.02 -9.49 12.24
N SER A 249 -4.29 -9.86 12.04
CA SER A 249 -5.33 -9.78 13.06
C SER A 249 -5.01 -10.67 14.27
N CYS A 250 -4.61 -11.92 14.05
CA CYS A 250 -4.19 -12.85 15.12
C CYS A 250 -3.01 -12.30 15.92
N SER A 251 -2.11 -11.55 15.28
CA SER A 251 -0.96 -10.92 15.94
C SER A 251 -1.32 -9.69 16.79
N GLY A 252 -2.58 -9.28 16.82
CA GLY A 252 -2.99 -7.99 17.39
C GLY A 252 -2.33 -6.80 16.67
N PHE A 253 -2.10 -6.94 15.36
CA PHE A 253 -1.44 -5.96 14.48
C PHE A 253 0.01 -5.61 14.89
N THR A 254 0.70 -6.53 15.53
CA THR A 254 2.15 -6.42 15.80
C THR A 254 3.00 -6.85 14.60
N LEU A 255 2.47 -7.69 13.72
CA LEU A 255 3.05 -7.99 12.41
C LEU A 255 2.76 -6.84 11.44
N LEU A 256 3.76 -6.47 10.65
CA LEU A 256 3.58 -5.50 9.59
C LEU A 256 2.83 -6.13 8.41
N HIS A 257 2.11 -5.30 7.66
CA HIS A 257 1.32 -5.74 6.51
C HIS A 257 2.09 -6.63 5.54
N GLY A 258 3.28 -6.21 5.11
CA GLY A 258 4.10 -7.00 4.20
C GLY A 258 4.58 -8.34 4.78
N GLU A 259 4.78 -8.43 6.10
CA GLU A 259 5.09 -9.71 6.76
C GLU A 259 3.90 -10.68 6.66
N GLY A 260 2.68 -10.18 6.91
CA GLY A 260 1.45 -10.95 6.72
C GLY A 260 1.25 -11.40 5.29
N VAL A 261 1.45 -10.49 4.32
CA VAL A 261 1.35 -10.79 2.88
C VAL A 261 2.37 -11.85 2.46
N ALA A 262 3.61 -11.81 2.95
CA ALA A 262 4.64 -12.81 2.66
C ALA A 262 4.24 -14.20 3.16
N ILE A 263 3.76 -14.30 4.41
CA ILE A 263 3.22 -15.55 4.99
C ILE A 263 2.05 -16.05 4.13
N GLY A 264 1.13 -15.17 3.79
CA GLY A 264 -0.04 -15.52 2.98
C GLY A 264 0.32 -15.99 1.58
N MET A 265 1.29 -15.36 0.91
CA MET A 265 1.80 -15.83 -0.38
C MET A 265 2.41 -17.24 -0.28
N ALA A 266 3.21 -17.49 0.75
CA ALA A 266 3.84 -18.79 0.97
C ALA A 266 2.78 -19.88 1.20
N ILE A 267 1.80 -19.64 2.06
CA ILE A 267 0.71 -20.59 2.39
C ILE A 267 -0.14 -20.90 1.15
N ILE A 268 -0.61 -19.87 0.44
CA ILE A 268 -1.50 -20.10 -0.70
C ILE A 268 -0.77 -20.73 -1.88
N THR A 269 0.50 -20.42 -2.10
CA THR A 269 1.30 -21.05 -3.15
C THR A 269 1.58 -22.51 -2.82
N ARG A 270 1.88 -22.83 -1.56
CA ARG A 270 2.06 -24.23 -1.11
C ARG A 270 0.77 -25.03 -1.31
N ALA A 271 -0.38 -24.47 -0.94
CA ALA A 271 -1.68 -25.10 -1.18
C ALA A 271 -1.96 -25.32 -2.66
N ALA A 272 -1.61 -24.36 -3.51
CA ALA A 272 -1.79 -24.46 -4.96
C ALA A 272 -0.93 -25.58 -5.59
N VAL A 273 0.32 -25.72 -5.13
CA VAL A 273 1.20 -26.81 -5.58
C VAL A 273 0.66 -28.17 -5.13
N GLU A 274 0.27 -28.30 -3.87
CA GLU A 274 -0.30 -29.53 -3.30
C GLU A 274 -1.56 -29.98 -4.07
N LYS A 275 -2.37 -29.02 -4.50
CA LYS A 275 -3.60 -29.26 -5.28
C LYS A 275 -3.35 -29.42 -6.77
N GLY A 276 -2.11 -29.35 -7.26
CA GLY A 276 -1.77 -29.47 -8.67
C GLY A 276 -2.22 -28.28 -9.54
N LEU A 277 -2.46 -27.12 -8.95
CA LEU A 277 -2.91 -25.90 -9.62
C LEU A 277 -1.74 -24.97 -9.98
N CYS A 278 -0.58 -25.18 -9.38
CA CYS A 278 0.64 -24.39 -9.57
C CYS A 278 1.81 -25.30 -9.95
N THR A 279 2.68 -24.80 -10.83
CA THR A 279 3.89 -25.55 -11.20
C THR A 279 4.80 -25.73 -9.97
N PRO A 280 5.38 -26.93 -9.76
CA PRO A 280 6.13 -27.26 -8.54
C PRO A 280 7.32 -26.35 -8.25
N GLU A 281 7.99 -25.84 -9.28
CA GLU A 281 9.15 -24.95 -9.18
C GLU A 281 8.82 -23.54 -8.67
N THR A 282 7.56 -23.14 -8.69
CA THR A 282 7.11 -21.82 -8.25
C THR A 282 7.31 -21.63 -6.74
N LEU A 283 6.96 -22.64 -5.93
CA LEU A 283 7.08 -22.53 -4.47
C LEU A 283 8.52 -22.35 -3.99
N PRO A 284 9.49 -23.20 -4.37
CA PRO A 284 10.88 -23.01 -3.90
C PRO A 284 11.47 -21.65 -4.33
N ARG A 285 11.14 -21.14 -5.51
CA ARG A 285 11.59 -19.81 -5.94
C ARG A 285 10.98 -18.70 -5.09
N LEU A 286 9.68 -18.75 -4.82
CA LEU A 286 9.01 -17.80 -3.95
C LEU A 286 9.63 -17.81 -2.54
N LEU A 287 9.81 -18.99 -1.94
CA LEU A 287 10.39 -19.12 -0.60
C LEU A 287 11.82 -18.57 -0.55
N ALA A 288 12.64 -18.89 -1.56
CA ALA A 288 14.02 -18.40 -1.63
C ALA A 288 14.10 -16.86 -1.72
N VAL A 289 13.24 -16.22 -2.52
CA VAL A 289 13.22 -14.76 -2.62
C VAL A 289 12.67 -14.10 -1.35
N LEU A 290 11.64 -14.66 -0.72
CA LEU A 290 11.13 -14.16 0.56
C LEU A 290 12.21 -14.25 1.65
N GLU A 291 12.91 -15.37 1.75
CA GLU A 291 14.01 -15.56 2.69
C GLU A 291 15.18 -14.59 2.42
N ARG A 292 15.55 -14.37 1.15
CA ARG A 292 16.57 -13.39 0.74
C ARG A 292 16.27 -12.00 1.29
N TYR A 293 15.01 -11.59 1.34
CA TYR A 293 14.58 -10.30 1.89
C TYR A 293 14.22 -10.36 3.38
N GLY A 294 14.49 -11.49 4.05
CA GLY A 294 14.27 -11.65 5.49
C GLY A 294 12.78 -11.60 5.88
N LEU A 295 11.90 -12.05 4.99
CA LEU A 295 10.46 -12.10 5.18
C LEU A 295 10.03 -13.47 5.74
N PRO A 296 9.06 -13.51 6.67
CA PRO A 296 8.54 -14.76 7.20
C PRO A 296 7.71 -15.51 6.16
N THR A 297 7.75 -16.83 6.21
CA THR A 297 7.02 -17.73 5.29
C THR A 297 6.07 -18.69 6.01
N GLU A 298 6.03 -18.61 7.34
CA GLU A 298 5.25 -19.48 8.22
C GLU A 298 4.67 -18.67 9.39
N THR A 299 3.72 -19.24 10.08
CA THR A 299 3.11 -18.67 11.29
C THR A 299 2.82 -19.75 12.31
N ASP A 300 2.91 -19.41 13.59
CA ASP A 300 2.57 -20.29 14.71
C ASP A 300 1.10 -20.21 15.12
N TYR A 301 0.32 -19.31 14.52
CA TYR A 301 -1.11 -19.19 14.83
C TYR A 301 -1.86 -20.42 14.34
N PRO A 302 -2.73 -21.03 15.21
CA PRO A 302 -3.51 -22.21 14.86
C PRO A 302 -4.47 -21.91 13.70
N LEU A 303 -4.74 -22.94 12.89
CA LEU A 303 -5.69 -22.86 11.79
C LEU A 303 -7.07 -22.30 12.21
N THR A 304 -7.54 -22.69 13.40
CA THR A 304 -8.83 -22.23 13.94
C THR A 304 -8.90 -20.71 14.09
N ASP A 305 -7.82 -20.10 14.56
CA ASP A 305 -7.75 -18.66 14.81
C ASP A 305 -7.67 -17.89 13.49
N ILE A 306 -6.87 -18.41 12.52
CA ILE A 306 -6.77 -17.83 11.20
C ILE A 306 -8.10 -17.91 10.45
N LEU A 307 -8.84 -19.03 10.57
CA LEU A 307 -10.17 -19.16 9.97
C LEU A 307 -11.15 -18.15 10.56
N ALA A 308 -11.18 -18.03 11.90
CA ALA A 308 -12.05 -17.07 12.58
C ALA A 308 -11.74 -15.61 12.16
N ALA A 309 -10.45 -15.25 12.09
CA ALA A 309 -10.03 -13.93 11.65
C ALA A 309 -10.36 -13.66 10.16
N ALA A 310 -10.17 -14.65 9.28
CA ALA A 310 -10.50 -14.54 7.87
C ALA A 310 -12.03 -14.44 7.61
N GLU A 311 -12.84 -15.04 8.48
CA GLU A 311 -14.30 -14.92 8.43
C GLU A 311 -14.77 -13.52 8.87
N ALA A 312 -14.12 -12.92 9.85
CA ALA A 312 -14.43 -11.57 10.32
C ALA A 312 -14.10 -10.48 9.30
N ASP A 313 -13.03 -10.64 8.50
CA ASP A 313 -12.59 -9.69 7.47
C ASP A 313 -13.53 -9.66 6.25
N LYS A 314 -14.29 -10.73 6.00
CA LYS A 314 -15.19 -10.84 4.85
C LYS A 314 -16.64 -10.56 5.23
N LYS A 315 -17.17 -9.43 4.72
CA LYS A 315 -18.64 -9.29 4.58
C LYS A 315 -19.13 -10.38 3.64
N ARG A 316 -19.65 -11.49 4.21
CA ARG A 316 -20.21 -12.60 3.44
C ARG A 316 -21.42 -12.10 2.64
N THR A 317 -21.24 -11.99 1.34
CA THR A 317 -22.36 -11.97 0.40
C THR A 317 -22.54 -13.32 -0.31
N ASP A 318 -21.47 -14.17 -0.31
CA ASP A 318 -21.46 -15.48 -0.98
C ASP A 318 -20.80 -16.52 -0.06
N ASP A 319 -21.22 -17.78 -0.14
CA ASP A 319 -20.58 -18.93 0.55
C ASP A 319 -19.24 -19.34 -0.10
N VAL A 320 -18.54 -18.39 -0.74
CA VAL A 320 -17.33 -18.62 -1.52
C VAL A 320 -16.23 -17.64 -1.11
N THR A 321 -15.05 -18.16 -0.81
CA THR A 321 -13.83 -17.39 -0.65
C THR A 321 -13.07 -17.34 -1.98
N ARG A 322 -12.70 -16.14 -2.45
CA ARG A 322 -11.89 -15.98 -3.66
C ARG A 322 -10.41 -15.86 -3.29
N PHE A 323 -9.66 -16.96 -3.42
CA PHE A 323 -8.21 -16.91 -3.30
C PHE A 323 -7.57 -16.44 -4.60
N ILE A 324 -6.49 -15.68 -4.49
CA ILE A 324 -5.61 -15.44 -5.62
C ILE A 324 -4.53 -16.50 -5.59
N VAL A 325 -4.45 -17.30 -6.64
CA VAL A 325 -3.63 -18.50 -6.70
C VAL A 325 -2.63 -18.38 -7.84
N PRO A 326 -1.32 -18.54 -7.58
CA PRO A 326 -0.33 -18.65 -8.65
C PRO A 326 -0.55 -19.95 -9.45
N GLU A 327 -0.52 -19.85 -10.77
CA GLU A 327 -0.38 -21.00 -11.68
C GLU A 327 1.11 -21.26 -11.96
N ARG A 328 1.87 -20.18 -12.05
CA ARG A 328 3.33 -20.10 -12.13
C ARG A 328 3.77 -18.67 -11.83
N VAL A 329 5.05 -18.43 -11.71
CA VAL A 329 5.58 -17.06 -11.59
C VAL A 329 5.09 -16.21 -12.75
N GLY A 330 4.61 -15.01 -12.44
CA GLY A 330 4.08 -14.05 -13.42
C GLY A 330 2.65 -14.33 -13.89
N HIS A 331 2.00 -15.37 -13.39
CA HIS A 331 0.64 -15.74 -13.76
C HIS A 331 -0.16 -16.22 -12.55
N CYS A 332 -1.17 -15.45 -12.19
CA CYS A 332 -2.10 -15.79 -11.11
C CYS A 332 -3.54 -15.71 -11.61
N ARG A 333 -4.43 -16.42 -10.93
CA ARG A 333 -5.86 -16.39 -11.20
C ARG A 333 -6.67 -16.27 -9.92
N VAL A 334 -7.93 -15.89 -10.07
CA VAL A 334 -8.92 -15.97 -8.98
C VAL A 334 -9.44 -17.40 -8.91
N GLU A 335 -9.30 -18.04 -7.76
CA GLU A 335 -9.83 -19.38 -7.48
C GLU A 335 -10.97 -19.26 -6.48
N PRO A 336 -12.21 -19.52 -6.89
CA PRO A 336 -13.35 -19.56 -6.00
C PRO A 336 -13.34 -20.85 -5.17
N VAL A 337 -13.28 -20.74 -3.86
CA VAL A 337 -13.23 -21.86 -2.92
C VAL A 337 -14.47 -21.81 -2.03
N PRO A 338 -15.30 -22.88 -2.01
CA PRO A 338 -16.43 -23.00 -1.10
C PRO A 338 -16.00 -22.84 0.36
N ALA A 339 -16.86 -22.26 1.19
CA ALA A 339 -16.51 -21.93 2.59
C ALA A 339 -16.10 -23.17 3.41
N ASP A 340 -16.73 -24.31 3.16
CA ASP A 340 -16.42 -25.60 3.79
C ASP A 340 -15.08 -26.21 3.33
N GLU A 341 -14.54 -25.79 2.19
CA GLU A 341 -13.25 -26.24 1.68
C GLU A 341 -12.06 -25.36 2.10
N VAL A 342 -12.31 -24.13 2.60
CA VAL A 342 -11.25 -23.17 2.97
C VAL A 342 -10.28 -23.78 3.97
N ALA A 343 -10.77 -24.47 5.00
CA ALA A 343 -9.93 -25.14 6.00
C ALA A 343 -9.00 -26.19 5.36
N GLY A 344 -9.49 -26.94 4.35
CA GLY A 344 -8.70 -27.91 3.58
C GLY A 344 -7.59 -27.24 2.77
N TRP A 345 -7.85 -26.06 2.18
CA TRP A 345 -6.86 -25.27 1.48
C TRP A 345 -5.74 -24.78 2.40
N LEU A 346 -6.11 -24.24 3.56
CA LEU A 346 -5.15 -23.72 4.52
C LEU A 346 -4.29 -24.83 5.13
N LYS A 347 -4.86 -26.04 5.35
CA LYS A 347 -4.09 -27.24 5.75
C LYS A 347 -3.10 -27.67 4.67
N ALA A 348 -3.52 -27.74 3.41
CA ALA A 348 -2.62 -28.01 2.28
C ALA A 348 -1.51 -26.94 2.19
N GLY A 349 -1.76 -25.70 2.61
CA GLY A 349 -0.79 -24.62 2.77
C GLY A 349 0.17 -24.78 3.95
N GLY A 350 0.01 -25.80 4.81
CA GLY A 350 0.88 -26.11 5.94
C GLY A 350 0.37 -25.61 7.29
N LEU A 351 -0.81 -24.99 7.39
CA LEU A 351 -1.41 -24.62 8.68
C LEU A 351 -1.93 -25.84 9.46
N ARG A 352 -1.80 -25.80 10.76
CA ARG A 352 -2.14 -26.91 11.68
C ARG A 352 -3.25 -26.55 12.65
#